data_1d5eff9bb0733b9140933376a7fefdec
#
_entry.id   1d5eff9bb0733b9140933376a7fefdec
#
_cell.length_a   1.000
_cell.length_b   1.000
_cell.length_c   1.000
_cell.angle_alpha   90.00
_cell.angle_beta   90.00
_cell.angle_gamma   90.00
#
_symmetry.space_group_name_H-M   'P 1'
#
loop_
_entity.id
_entity.type
_entity.pdbx_description
1 polymer ?
#
loop_
_entity_poly.entity_id
_entity_poly.type
_entity_poly.pdbx_seq_one_letter_code
_entity_poly.pdbx_strand_id
1 'polypeptide(L)'
;VTGVTESVGDSRDDLMAVAQDPTGALFASGHAGPGSPFSEPMGLIRSDDAGRAWSEISLGGEADFHSLAADGTAIAGWATTGALLWSEDEGDSWLPGPVTTAYSVALFMEQLWLAIPDVGLATWNRDANAIEPVGEEGVLLATADDGSAMWRVGPDGSVHRTLNGREWRQAGSVGAAEAIAASRNSAFIVTATGVQRLQVGG
;
A
#
# COMPACT_ATOMS: atom_id res chain seq x y z
N VAL A 1 5.65 -6.91 -20.36
CA VAL A 1 5.25 -5.57 -20.78
C VAL A 1 6.54 -4.77 -20.98
N THR A 2 6.85 -4.43 -22.21
CA THR A 2 7.88 -3.42 -22.51
C THR A 2 7.21 -2.06 -22.35
N GLY A 3 7.02 -1.62 -21.11
CA GLY A 3 6.52 -0.30 -20.82
C GLY A 3 7.64 0.73 -20.93
N VAL A 4 7.40 1.82 -21.63
CA VAL A 4 8.21 3.02 -21.49
C VAL A 4 7.79 3.66 -20.17
N THR A 5 8.76 3.94 -19.30
CA THR A 5 8.51 4.73 -18.08
C THR A 5 8.60 6.21 -18.44
N GLU A 6 7.60 6.98 -18.04
CA GLU A 6 7.56 8.43 -18.21
C GLU A 6 7.40 9.08 -16.84
N SER A 7 8.04 10.22 -16.64
CA SER A 7 7.80 11.03 -15.45
C SER A 7 6.40 11.64 -15.50
N VAL A 8 5.70 11.62 -14.39
CA VAL A 8 4.37 12.22 -14.24
C VAL A 8 4.49 13.47 -13.37
N GLY A 9 4.02 14.61 -13.90
CA GLY A 9 4.12 15.89 -13.21
C GLY A 9 5.56 16.44 -13.11
N ASP A 10 5.70 17.54 -12.40
CA ASP A 10 6.98 18.25 -12.20
C ASP A 10 7.54 18.07 -10.78
N SER A 11 6.84 17.34 -9.91
CA SER A 11 7.30 17.08 -8.55
C SER A 11 8.65 16.33 -8.54
N ARG A 12 9.44 16.63 -7.54
CA ARG A 12 10.72 15.97 -7.22
C ARG A 12 10.71 15.44 -5.79
N ASP A 13 9.51 15.26 -5.24
CA ASP A 13 9.30 14.68 -3.93
C ASP A 13 9.64 13.19 -3.94
N ASP A 14 10.14 12.68 -2.83
CA ASP A 14 10.46 11.26 -2.65
C ASP A 14 9.25 10.54 -2.03
N LEU A 15 8.41 9.95 -2.89
CA LEU A 15 7.20 9.24 -2.46
C LEU A 15 7.57 7.85 -1.92
N MET A 16 7.41 7.65 -0.63
CA MET A 16 7.68 6.38 0.07
C MET A 16 6.49 5.42 0.01
N ALA A 17 5.27 5.94 -0.07
CA ALA A 17 4.05 5.15 -0.16
C ALA A 17 3.09 5.78 -1.17
N VAL A 18 2.43 4.92 -1.95
CA VAL A 18 1.34 5.31 -2.87
C VAL A 18 0.23 4.27 -2.78
N ALA A 19 -1.00 4.74 -2.64
CA ALA A 19 -2.21 3.92 -2.72
C ALA A 19 -3.19 4.52 -3.72
N GLN A 20 -3.99 3.68 -4.37
CA GLN A 20 -5.08 4.10 -5.24
C GLN A 20 -6.39 3.60 -4.64
N ASP A 21 -7.40 4.46 -4.62
CA ASP A 21 -8.75 4.07 -4.25
C ASP A 21 -9.55 3.55 -5.48
N PRO A 22 -10.74 2.94 -5.28
CA PRO A 22 -11.57 2.46 -6.38
C PRO A 22 -12.08 3.54 -7.33
N THR A 23 -12.02 4.82 -6.96
CA THR A 23 -12.40 5.95 -7.84
C THR A 23 -11.30 6.37 -8.79
N GLY A 24 -10.07 5.91 -8.52
CA GLY A 24 -8.85 6.26 -9.24
C GLY A 24 -8.06 7.41 -8.61
N ALA A 25 -8.51 7.97 -7.48
CA ALA A 25 -7.71 8.93 -6.73
C ALA A 25 -6.46 8.26 -6.15
N LEU A 26 -5.34 8.97 -6.18
CA LEU A 26 -4.08 8.52 -5.61
C LEU A 26 -3.85 9.22 -4.27
N PHE A 27 -3.42 8.46 -3.29
CA PHE A 27 -2.95 8.95 -2.01
C PHE A 27 -1.47 8.61 -1.86
N ALA A 28 -0.68 9.54 -1.35
CA ALA A 28 0.75 9.32 -1.19
C ALA A 28 1.27 9.97 0.09
N SER A 29 2.47 9.56 0.47
CA SER A 29 3.27 10.14 1.55
C SER A 29 4.75 9.99 1.22
N GLY A 30 5.59 10.75 1.90
CA GLY A 30 7.03 10.70 1.72
C GLY A 30 7.72 11.99 2.17
N HIS A 31 8.81 12.31 1.47
CA HIS A 31 9.69 13.42 1.81
C HIS A 31 9.62 14.54 0.77
N ALA A 32 9.47 15.77 1.25
CA ALA A 32 9.41 16.95 0.42
C ALA A 32 10.76 17.24 -0.25
N GLY A 33 10.77 17.24 -1.58
CA GLY A 33 11.95 17.58 -2.38
C GLY A 33 12.27 19.08 -2.37
N PRO A 34 13.42 19.49 -2.94
CA PRO A 34 13.79 20.89 -3.03
C PRO A 34 12.75 21.72 -3.81
N GLY A 35 12.16 22.71 -3.15
CA GLY A 35 11.14 23.58 -3.73
C GLY A 35 9.72 23.01 -3.68
N SER A 36 9.52 21.89 -3.01
CA SER A 36 8.19 21.35 -2.73
C SER A 36 7.34 22.34 -1.92
N PRO A 37 6.04 22.44 -2.20
CA PRO A 37 5.12 23.21 -1.37
C PRO A 37 4.68 22.51 -0.10
N PHE A 38 5.00 21.21 0.04
CA PHE A 38 4.55 20.36 1.14
C PHE A 38 5.44 20.48 2.38
N SER A 39 4.88 20.12 3.51
CA SER A 39 5.60 19.96 4.78
C SER A 39 6.59 18.78 4.72
N GLU A 40 7.52 18.71 5.68
CA GLU A 40 8.47 17.60 5.84
C GLU A 40 8.29 16.97 7.23
N PRO A 41 7.90 15.68 7.33
CA PRO A 41 7.42 14.79 6.27
C PRO A 41 6.10 15.27 5.65
N MET A 42 5.75 14.71 4.47
CA MET A 42 4.62 15.23 3.68
C MET A 42 3.24 14.93 4.28
N GLY A 43 3.15 14.03 5.26
CA GLY A 43 1.86 13.55 5.76
C GLY A 43 1.09 12.79 4.68
N LEU A 44 -0.21 13.05 4.55
CA LEU A 44 -1.03 12.51 3.48
C LEU A 44 -1.27 13.57 2.42
N ILE A 45 -0.97 13.23 1.18
CA ILE A 45 -1.28 14.03 -0.02
C ILE A 45 -2.16 13.23 -0.97
N ARG A 46 -2.96 13.92 -1.79
CA ARG A 46 -3.89 13.35 -2.76
C ARG A 46 -3.70 13.93 -4.15
N SER A 47 -3.91 13.09 -5.17
CA SER A 47 -4.01 13.49 -6.57
C SER A 47 -5.27 12.89 -7.20
N ASP A 48 -6.05 13.74 -7.89
CA ASP A 48 -7.23 13.34 -8.66
C ASP A 48 -6.96 13.32 -10.19
N ASP A 49 -5.71 13.51 -10.60
CA ASP A 49 -5.30 13.62 -12.01
C ASP A 49 -4.14 12.66 -12.38
N ALA A 50 -4.13 11.50 -11.75
CA ALA A 50 -3.14 10.44 -11.95
C ALA A 50 -1.69 10.89 -11.64
N GLY A 51 -1.51 11.63 -10.56
CA GLY A 51 -0.20 12.04 -10.04
C GLY A 51 0.41 13.28 -10.70
N ARG A 52 -0.35 14.01 -11.53
CA ARG A 52 0.16 15.23 -12.18
C ARG A 52 0.21 16.42 -11.24
N ALA A 53 -0.78 16.55 -10.38
CA ALA A 53 -0.84 17.54 -9.31
C ALA A 53 -1.26 16.88 -8.01
N TRP A 54 -0.71 17.37 -6.90
CA TRP A 54 -0.94 16.87 -5.56
C TRP A 54 -1.40 18.00 -4.64
N SER A 55 -2.25 17.66 -3.69
CA SER A 55 -2.71 18.55 -2.62
C SER A 55 -2.52 17.90 -1.26
N GLU A 56 -2.14 18.68 -0.26
CA GLU A 56 -2.05 18.22 1.12
C GLU A 56 -3.46 17.98 1.67
N ILE A 57 -3.63 16.86 2.38
CA ILE A 57 -4.85 16.50 3.09
C ILE A 57 -4.64 16.72 4.60
N SER A 58 -3.69 16.00 5.20
CA SER A 58 -3.48 16.05 6.64
C SER A 58 -2.10 15.55 7.05
N LEU A 59 -1.76 15.72 8.32
CA LEU A 59 -0.56 15.20 8.97
C LEU A 59 0.77 15.71 8.38
N GLY A 60 0.74 16.79 7.58
CA GLY A 60 1.96 17.43 7.08
C GLY A 60 2.85 17.88 8.23
N GLY A 61 4.13 17.48 8.20
CA GLY A 61 5.09 17.69 9.29
C GLY A 61 4.96 16.74 10.49
N GLU A 62 3.99 15.79 10.45
CA GLU A 62 3.69 14.91 11.59
C GLU A 62 3.89 13.43 11.26
N ALA A 63 3.41 12.96 10.11
CA ALA A 63 3.46 11.55 9.75
C ALA A 63 4.30 11.30 8.49
N ASP A 64 5.18 10.32 8.58
CA ASP A 64 5.96 9.77 7.48
C ASP A 64 5.46 8.34 7.20
N PHE A 65 4.47 8.22 6.30
CA PHE A 65 3.92 6.93 5.93
C PHE A 65 4.83 6.22 4.93
N HIS A 66 5.25 5.01 5.25
CA HIS A 66 6.00 4.13 4.38
C HIS A 66 5.14 3.01 3.77
N SER A 67 3.89 2.89 4.19
CA SER A 67 2.90 2.06 3.52
C SER A 67 1.51 2.65 3.71
N LEU A 68 0.75 2.69 2.62
CA LEU A 68 -0.61 3.21 2.56
C LEU A 68 -1.53 2.20 1.87
N ALA A 69 -2.79 2.19 2.28
CA ALA A 69 -3.88 1.51 1.60
C ALA A 69 -5.12 2.40 1.61
N ALA A 70 -5.86 2.41 0.51
CA ALA A 70 -7.08 3.20 0.36
C ALA A 70 -8.20 2.35 -0.24
N ASP A 71 -9.44 2.52 0.28
CA ASP A 71 -10.64 1.86 -0.21
C ASP A 71 -11.84 2.79 0.03
N GLY A 72 -12.19 3.60 -0.96
CA GLY A 72 -13.18 4.65 -0.84
C GLY A 72 -12.81 5.65 0.25
N THR A 73 -13.65 5.80 1.28
CA THR A 73 -13.40 6.72 2.40
C THR A 73 -12.39 6.19 3.42
N ALA A 74 -12.13 4.87 3.42
CA ALA A 74 -11.19 4.26 4.34
C ALA A 74 -9.75 4.42 3.82
N ILE A 75 -8.87 4.95 4.66
CA ILE A 75 -7.43 5.00 4.43
C ILE A 75 -6.73 4.44 5.65
N ALA A 76 -5.73 3.60 5.43
CA ALA A 76 -4.85 3.11 6.47
C ALA A 76 -3.39 3.34 6.11
N GLY A 77 -2.58 3.71 7.08
CA GLY A 77 -1.15 3.93 6.89
C GLY A 77 -0.32 3.43 8.05
N TRP A 78 0.86 2.93 7.72
CA TRP A 78 1.91 2.65 8.69
C TRP A 78 3.00 3.72 8.57
N ALA A 79 3.26 4.43 9.68
CA ALA A 79 4.29 5.45 9.75
C ALA A 79 5.58 4.92 10.39
N THR A 80 6.72 5.51 10.05
CA THR A 80 8.06 5.11 10.56
C THR A 80 8.22 5.18 12.06
N THR A 81 7.37 5.95 12.76
CA THR A 81 7.27 5.94 14.22
C THR A 81 6.73 4.64 14.81
N GLY A 82 6.29 3.69 13.98
CA GLY A 82 5.59 2.48 14.36
C GLY A 82 4.08 2.68 14.52
N ALA A 83 3.56 3.88 14.26
CA ALA A 83 2.14 4.16 14.36
C ALA A 83 1.38 3.54 13.18
N LEU A 84 0.35 2.76 13.50
CA LEU A 84 -0.69 2.37 12.57
C LEU A 84 -1.83 3.37 12.70
N LEU A 85 -2.25 3.98 11.60
CA LEU A 85 -3.29 5.00 11.58
C LEU A 85 -4.42 4.58 10.65
N TRP A 86 -5.65 4.89 11.02
CA TRP A 86 -6.88 4.59 10.30
C TRP A 86 -7.75 5.84 10.16
N SER A 87 -8.22 6.10 8.95
CA SER A 87 -9.19 7.14 8.64
C SER A 87 -10.45 6.51 8.01
N GLU A 88 -11.61 7.11 8.25
CA GLU A 88 -12.90 6.76 7.63
C GLU A 88 -13.49 7.94 6.82
N ASP A 89 -12.71 9.01 6.65
CA ASP A 89 -13.11 10.27 6.04
C ASP A 89 -12.06 10.79 5.04
N GLU A 90 -11.53 9.89 4.20
CA GLU A 90 -10.54 10.17 3.15
C GLU A 90 -9.23 10.82 3.67
N GLY A 91 -8.90 10.59 4.96
CA GLY A 91 -7.68 11.09 5.57
C GLY A 91 -7.83 12.43 6.29
N ASP A 92 -9.03 12.99 6.43
CA ASP A 92 -9.25 14.23 7.16
C ASP A 92 -9.00 14.06 8.67
N SER A 93 -9.41 12.92 9.24
CA SER A 93 -9.14 12.58 10.63
C SER A 93 -8.64 11.16 10.82
N TRP A 94 -7.89 10.91 11.91
CA TRP A 94 -7.18 9.66 12.12
C TRP A 94 -7.40 9.08 13.51
N LEU A 95 -7.61 7.77 13.55
CA LEU A 95 -7.67 6.97 14.75
C LEU A 95 -6.35 6.18 14.87
N PRO A 96 -5.65 6.28 16.02
CA PRO A 96 -4.43 5.50 16.23
C PRO A 96 -4.75 4.04 16.50
N GLY A 97 -4.00 3.16 15.86
CA GLY A 97 -3.98 1.73 16.08
C GLY A 97 -2.83 1.27 16.97
N PRO A 98 -2.59 -0.05 17.01
CA PRO A 98 -1.46 -0.62 17.74
C PRO A 98 -0.12 -0.13 17.16
N VAL A 99 0.87 0.05 18.02
CA VAL A 99 2.24 0.28 17.58
C VAL A 99 2.81 -1.05 17.10
N THR A 100 3.26 -1.07 15.86
CA THR A 100 3.84 -2.25 15.22
C THR A 100 4.83 -1.86 14.14
N THR A 101 5.56 -2.81 13.60
CA THR A 101 6.33 -2.63 12.36
C THR A 101 5.61 -3.35 11.23
N ALA A 102 5.43 -2.70 10.09
CA ALA A 102 4.86 -3.34 8.92
C ALA A 102 5.70 -3.01 7.67
N TYR A 103 5.98 -4.01 6.84
CA TYR A 103 6.57 -3.79 5.52
C TYR A 103 5.55 -3.24 4.53
N SER A 104 4.29 -3.69 4.68
CA SER A 104 3.22 -3.36 3.75
C SER A 104 1.87 -3.48 4.43
N VAL A 105 0.93 -2.63 4.04
CA VAL A 105 -0.47 -2.71 4.46
C VAL A 105 -1.38 -2.78 3.23
N ALA A 106 -2.55 -3.43 3.37
CA ALA A 106 -3.56 -3.52 2.33
C ALA A 106 -4.97 -3.55 2.95
N LEU A 107 -5.92 -2.90 2.31
CA LEU A 107 -7.34 -2.99 2.65
C LEU A 107 -7.99 -4.04 1.77
N PHE A 108 -8.56 -5.08 2.37
CA PHE A 108 -9.25 -6.13 1.64
C PHE A 108 -10.42 -6.69 2.45
N MET A 109 -11.62 -6.68 1.87
CA MET A 109 -12.86 -7.14 2.52
C MET A 109 -13.10 -6.43 3.86
N GLU A 110 -13.00 -5.09 3.88
CA GLU A 110 -13.18 -4.23 5.05
C GLU A 110 -12.20 -4.47 6.20
N GLN A 111 -11.17 -5.29 5.94
CA GLN A 111 -10.14 -5.65 6.90
C GLN A 111 -8.80 -5.04 6.50
N LEU A 112 -8.08 -4.47 7.47
CA LEU A 112 -6.67 -4.09 7.27
C LEU A 112 -5.78 -5.31 7.46
N TRP A 113 -5.02 -5.60 6.41
CA TRP A 113 -3.98 -6.62 6.37
C TRP A 113 -2.61 -5.98 6.49
N LEU A 114 -1.72 -6.64 7.20
CA LEU A 114 -0.35 -6.21 7.42
C LEU A 114 0.61 -7.33 7.08
N ALA A 115 1.74 -6.99 6.46
CA ALA A 115 2.91 -7.85 6.38
C ALA A 115 3.92 -7.39 7.44
N ILE A 116 4.12 -8.19 8.47
CA ILE A 116 4.92 -7.85 9.67
C ILE A 116 6.21 -8.67 9.68
N PRO A 117 7.39 -8.03 9.90
CA PRO A 117 8.65 -8.77 10.04
C PRO A 117 8.55 -9.90 11.07
N ASP A 118 9.10 -11.07 10.75
CA ASP A 118 9.17 -12.24 11.63
C ASP A 118 7.82 -12.83 12.09
N VAL A 119 6.69 -12.20 11.71
CA VAL A 119 5.32 -12.67 12.00
C VAL A 119 4.63 -13.19 10.75
N GLY A 120 4.89 -12.55 9.60
CA GLY A 120 4.18 -12.79 8.35
C GLY A 120 2.92 -11.94 8.22
N LEU A 121 1.85 -12.49 7.65
CA LEU A 121 0.59 -11.79 7.51
C LEU A 121 -0.18 -11.73 8.81
N ALA A 122 -0.76 -10.59 9.08
CA ALA A 122 -1.64 -10.34 10.21
C ALA A 122 -2.80 -9.45 9.78
N THR A 123 -3.85 -9.40 10.59
CA THR A 123 -4.95 -8.45 10.45
C THR A 123 -5.06 -7.58 11.69
N TRP A 124 -5.61 -6.39 11.55
CA TRP A 124 -5.93 -5.55 12.69
C TRP A 124 -7.39 -5.69 13.09
N ASN A 125 -7.61 -6.29 14.26
CA ASN A 125 -8.92 -6.28 14.93
C ASN A 125 -9.11 -4.91 15.60
N ARG A 126 -9.92 -4.04 14.99
CA ARG A 126 -10.13 -2.67 15.47
C ARG A 126 -10.89 -2.62 16.79
N ASP A 127 -11.85 -3.51 17.01
CA ASP A 127 -12.65 -3.54 18.25
C ASP A 127 -11.81 -3.92 19.47
N ALA A 128 -10.90 -4.89 19.29
CA ALA A 128 -9.97 -5.31 20.32
C ALA A 128 -8.69 -4.45 20.38
N ASN A 129 -8.48 -3.60 19.38
CA ASN A 129 -7.24 -2.87 19.11
C ASN A 129 -6.01 -3.79 19.15
N ALA A 130 -6.09 -4.93 18.48
CA ALA A 130 -5.09 -5.98 18.51
C ALA A 130 -4.68 -6.46 17.11
N ILE A 131 -3.40 -6.83 16.96
CA ILE A 131 -2.87 -7.48 15.76
C ILE A 131 -3.07 -8.98 15.90
N GLU A 132 -3.72 -9.60 14.92
CA GLU A 132 -4.02 -11.03 14.88
C GLU A 132 -3.24 -11.71 13.74
N PRO A 133 -2.24 -12.56 14.04
CA PRO A 133 -1.52 -13.30 13.01
C PRO A 133 -2.43 -14.26 12.23
N VAL A 134 -2.22 -14.33 10.91
CA VAL A 134 -3.00 -15.20 10.01
C VAL A 134 -2.28 -16.52 9.72
N GLY A 135 -0.97 -16.60 9.97
CA GLY A 135 -0.19 -17.82 9.75
C GLY A 135 0.32 -18.01 8.32
N GLU A 136 0.27 -16.98 7.50
CA GLU A 136 0.82 -16.93 6.14
C GLU A 136 2.01 -16.00 6.08
N GLU A 137 2.98 -16.27 5.21
CA GLU A 137 4.14 -15.40 5.01
C GLU A 137 3.84 -14.33 3.97
N GLY A 138 4.39 -13.12 4.15
CA GLY A 138 4.29 -12.03 3.18
C GLY A 138 5.18 -10.87 3.54
N VAL A 139 5.68 -10.17 2.54
CA VAL A 139 6.48 -8.94 2.69
C VAL A 139 5.86 -7.75 1.97
N LEU A 140 5.12 -8.00 0.88
CA LEU A 140 4.36 -6.99 0.16
C LEU A 140 2.93 -7.45 -0.06
N LEU A 141 2.00 -6.51 0.01
CA LEU A 141 0.57 -6.70 -0.20
C LEU A 141 0.04 -5.68 -1.21
N ALA A 142 -0.88 -6.10 -2.04
CA ALA A 142 -1.68 -5.18 -2.87
C ALA A 142 -3.09 -5.73 -3.04
N THR A 143 -4.08 -4.87 -2.89
CA THR A 143 -5.45 -5.14 -3.25
C THR A 143 -5.68 -4.73 -4.70
N ALA A 144 -6.47 -5.52 -5.44
CA ALA A 144 -6.89 -5.15 -6.77
C ALA A 144 -7.70 -3.84 -6.75
N ASP A 145 -7.58 -3.05 -7.79
CA ASP A 145 -8.25 -1.76 -7.97
C ASP A 145 -9.78 -1.82 -7.80
N ASP A 146 -10.38 -2.98 -8.09
CA ASP A 146 -11.82 -3.26 -7.91
C ASP A 146 -12.15 -3.95 -6.56
N GLY A 147 -11.20 -4.09 -5.65
CA GLY A 147 -11.38 -4.77 -4.37
C GLY A 147 -11.59 -6.29 -4.45
N SER A 148 -11.57 -6.88 -5.65
CA SER A 148 -12.00 -8.27 -5.89
C SER A 148 -10.95 -9.34 -5.58
N ALA A 149 -9.72 -8.96 -5.34
CA ALA A 149 -8.61 -9.86 -5.05
C ALA A 149 -7.53 -9.15 -4.22
N MET A 150 -6.80 -9.91 -3.45
CA MET A 150 -5.58 -9.45 -2.81
C MET A 150 -4.40 -10.33 -3.24
N TRP A 151 -3.25 -9.72 -3.40
CA TRP A 151 -2.01 -10.35 -3.78
C TRP A 151 -0.95 -10.13 -2.71
N ARG A 152 -0.06 -11.10 -2.56
CA ARG A 152 1.11 -11.00 -1.70
C ARG A 152 2.37 -11.49 -2.38
N VAL A 153 3.50 -10.93 -1.98
CA VAL A 153 4.83 -11.47 -2.28
C VAL A 153 5.39 -12.03 -0.99
N GLY A 154 5.86 -13.28 -1.03
CA GLY A 154 6.56 -13.92 0.09
C GLY A 154 8.04 -13.52 0.17
N PRO A 155 8.71 -13.80 1.29
CA PRO A 155 10.14 -13.50 1.46
C PRO A 155 11.03 -14.29 0.50
N ASP A 156 10.55 -15.41 -0.02
CA ASP A 156 11.21 -16.24 -1.03
C ASP A 156 10.94 -15.78 -2.48
N GLY A 157 10.21 -14.66 -2.65
CA GLY A 157 9.76 -14.16 -3.95
C GLY A 157 8.55 -14.89 -4.53
N SER A 158 7.95 -15.83 -3.82
CA SER A 158 6.70 -16.47 -4.24
C SER A 158 5.56 -15.45 -4.27
N VAL A 159 4.73 -15.50 -5.32
CA VAL A 159 3.60 -14.58 -5.50
C VAL A 159 2.31 -15.36 -5.41
N HIS A 160 1.42 -14.94 -4.54
CA HIS A 160 0.14 -15.59 -4.30
C HIS A 160 -1.01 -14.62 -4.44
N ARG A 161 -2.18 -15.14 -4.82
CA ARG A 161 -3.45 -14.41 -4.91
C ARG A 161 -4.51 -15.07 -4.04
N THR A 162 -5.33 -14.26 -3.41
CA THR A 162 -6.57 -14.69 -2.75
C THR A 162 -7.77 -13.91 -3.27
N LEU A 163 -8.96 -14.54 -3.23
CA LEU A 163 -10.25 -13.90 -3.50
C LEU A 163 -11.13 -13.78 -2.25
N ASN A 164 -10.69 -14.37 -1.13
CA ASN A 164 -11.48 -14.46 0.08
C ASN A 164 -10.67 -14.28 1.38
N GLY A 165 -9.39 -13.93 1.27
CA GLY A 165 -8.48 -13.75 2.41
C GLY A 165 -8.07 -15.04 3.13
N ARG A 166 -8.57 -16.21 2.70
CA ARG A 166 -8.35 -17.51 3.38
C ARG A 166 -7.56 -18.49 2.53
N GLU A 167 -7.94 -18.61 1.28
CA GLU A 167 -7.29 -19.52 0.33
C GLU A 167 -6.32 -18.74 -0.56
N TRP A 168 -5.05 -19.07 -0.47
CA TRP A 168 -4.01 -18.47 -1.28
C TRP A 168 -3.56 -19.43 -2.37
N ARG A 169 -3.53 -18.94 -3.62
CA ARG A 169 -3.07 -19.70 -4.78
C ARG A 169 -1.83 -19.07 -5.35
N GLN A 170 -0.79 -19.88 -5.50
CA GLN A 170 0.44 -19.40 -6.11
C GLN A 170 0.20 -19.02 -7.58
N ALA A 171 0.63 -17.83 -7.93
CA ALA A 171 0.54 -17.27 -9.28
C ALA A 171 1.87 -17.32 -10.03
N GLY A 172 2.98 -17.43 -9.30
CA GLY A 172 4.33 -17.46 -9.84
C GLY A 172 5.37 -17.11 -8.80
N SER A 173 6.53 -16.68 -9.27
CA SER A 173 7.61 -16.16 -8.43
C SER A 173 8.37 -15.05 -9.16
N VAL A 174 8.96 -14.15 -8.38
CA VAL A 174 9.83 -13.07 -8.85
C VAL A 174 11.14 -13.07 -8.05
N GLY A 175 12.09 -12.26 -8.43
CA GLY A 175 13.24 -11.95 -7.55
C GLY A 175 12.84 -11.11 -6.35
N ALA A 176 13.82 -10.46 -5.73
CA ALA A 176 13.56 -9.49 -4.67
C ALA A 176 12.61 -8.40 -5.19
N ALA A 177 11.45 -8.28 -4.55
CA ALA A 177 10.42 -7.32 -4.93
C ALA A 177 10.56 -6.05 -4.09
N GLU A 178 10.39 -4.90 -4.72
CA GLU A 178 10.47 -3.57 -4.10
C GLU A 178 9.08 -2.95 -3.94
N ALA A 179 8.17 -3.22 -4.89
CA ALA A 179 6.79 -2.74 -4.83
C ALA A 179 5.86 -3.69 -5.60
N ILE A 180 4.58 -3.60 -5.28
CA ILE A 180 3.52 -4.36 -5.95
C ILE A 180 2.30 -3.48 -6.18
N ALA A 181 1.68 -3.63 -7.36
CA ALA A 181 0.34 -3.16 -7.65
C ALA A 181 -0.46 -4.31 -8.27
N ALA A 182 -1.78 -4.28 -8.13
CA ALA A 182 -2.60 -5.42 -8.54
C ALA A 182 -3.90 -5.01 -9.24
N SER A 183 -4.33 -5.86 -10.14
CA SER A 183 -5.71 -5.97 -10.59
C SER A 183 -6.24 -7.37 -10.23
N ARG A 184 -7.52 -7.62 -10.48
CA ARG A 184 -8.11 -8.93 -10.15
C ARG A 184 -7.28 -10.13 -10.63
N ASN A 185 -6.76 -10.09 -11.85
CA ASN A 185 -6.10 -11.22 -12.49
C ASN A 185 -4.61 -10.98 -12.81
N SER A 186 -4.05 -9.86 -12.39
CA SER A 186 -2.63 -9.55 -12.64
C SER A 186 -2.00 -8.85 -11.45
N ALA A 187 -0.75 -9.18 -11.17
CA ALA A 187 0.13 -8.39 -10.32
C ALA A 187 1.25 -7.77 -11.15
N PHE A 188 1.58 -6.54 -10.86
CA PHE A 188 2.71 -5.80 -11.41
C PHE A 188 3.72 -5.58 -10.29
N ILE A 189 4.89 -6.15 -10.43
CA ILE A 189 5.87 -6.20 -9.35
C ILE A 189 7.14 -5.51 -9.83
N VAL A 190 7.57 -4.52 -9.07
CA VAL A 190 8.84 -3.81 -9.29
C VAL A 190 9.95 -4.62 -8.66
N THR A 191 11.02 -4.80 -9.41
CA THR A 191 12.26 -5.45 -8.97
C THR A 191 13.45 -4.60 -9.45
N ALA A 192 14.63 -4.85 -8.96
CA ALA A 192 15.86 -4.17 -9.41
C ALA A 192 16.10 -4.24 -10.93
N THR A 193 15.47 -5.19 -11.65
CA THR A 193 15.60 -5.37 -13.09
C THR A 193 14.44 -4.80 -13.92
N GLY A 194 13.44 -4.21 -13.26
CA GLY A 194 12.26 -3.59 -13.89
C GLY A 194 10.94 -4.17 -13.41
N VAL A 195 9.86 -3.86 -14.13
CA VAL A 195 8.50 -4.28 -13.78
C VAL A 195 8.18 -5.63 -14.43
N GLN A 196 7.80 -6.60 -13.60
CA GLN A 196 7.31 -7.91 -14.04
C GLN A 196 5.79 -7.96 -13.87
N ARG A 197 5.11 -8.51 -14.86
CA ARG A 197 3.68 -8.81 -14.79
C ARG A 197 3.46 -10.30 -14.64
N LEU A 198 2.80 -10.71 -13.58
CA LEU A 198 2.24 -12.05 -13.42
C LEU A 198 0.75 -12.01 -13.71
N GLN A 199 0.24 -13.01 -14.44
CA GLN A 199 -1.16 -13.11 -14.79
C GLN A 199 -1.66 -14.52 -14.50
N VAL A 200 -2.82 -14.60 -13.85
CA VAL A 200 -3.53 -15.86 -13.62
C VAL A 200 -4.73 -15.95 -14.55
N GLY A 201 -5.05 -17.17 -14.97
CA GLY A 201 -6.28 -17.44 -15.70
C GLY A 201 -7.50 -17.08 -14.84
N GLY A 202 -8.56 -16.59 -15.50
CA GLY A 202 -9.84 -16.29 -14.85
C GLY A 202 -10.56 -17.55 -14.40
#